data_aaa7b4b648853b9cfb76bc499e56bae7
#
_entry.id   aaa7b4b648853b9cfb76bc499e56bae7
#
_cell.length_a   1.000
_cell.length_b   1.000
_cell.length_c   1.000
_cell.angle_alpha   90.00
_cell.angle_beta   90.00
_cell.angle_gamma   90.00
#
_symmetry.space_group_name_H-M   'P 1'
#
loop_
_entity.id
_entity.type
_entity.pdbx_description
1 polymer ?
#
loop_
_entity_poly.entity_id
_entity_poly.type
_entity_poly.pdbx_seq_one_letter_code
_entity_poly.pdbx_strand_id
1 'polypeptide(L)'
;MGMLCLDTGGCNYQNREKARFCAQCGIPLQGALVQGRYEILALTGKDRTTVTLNAIDRHRGYSVTLRALQPRQTTPAERDNFLQDAELAVSVSSRMQEPGSIYVTDFGVDGPVAFLVKSEYIGESALLDLQPFKPRMTARVGGSVFPSTAPAAAPVVTPPMSNPEDDDTQLRFSLPRATPDPVSSSLQALTVKADYPRVDGRNEISLDFWLADGNRLYELARYEEALAAYEAAVIEDDVSVEAWSGRGATLLLLGRAEEALLAYDRALSLYPNDPDLWNSRANVLHELRRNDEEMYCYEQALAHDSNYAFAWSGRGMTLAEQGRTVEALLAFDRALILDPKQCVIWQAMSDTLYSIQRYSDALIAIDHALELETNNTALWDTKGNILRRMQKPDEALSMHRRATQLDPQNATAWFDQANDLRDMRRFVEALAGYDQALALDPTLAGAWYNRGNVLVALRMFDEALESYDHALDYDEGLISAWYNKGSLLHEIGRHEEALVAFDRALAVNIHYIAAWNNKGLALFALNRLDEALAALDQATSFAPEESDAWYNKAVVLHKLGRGQEARACHEWAQTLERQAEQENA
;
A
#
# COMPACT_ATOMS: atom_id res chain seq x y z
N MET A 1 -22.93 28.53 -38.30
CA MET A 1 -23.56 27.30 -37.77
C MET A 1 -23.42 27.33 -36.25
N GLY A 2 -24.52 27.09 -35.50
CA GLY A 2 -24.46 27.07 -34.04
C GLY A 2 -23.66 25.86 -33.54
N MET A 3 -22.93 26.03 -32.42
CA MET A 3 -22.14 24.95 -31.82
C MET A 3 -23.04 23.96 -31.08
N LEU A 4 -22.93 22.67 -31.40
CA LEU A 4 -23.60 21.60 -30.66
C LEU A 4 -22.96 21.40 -29.27
N CYS A 5 -23.77 21.05 -28.27
CA CYS A 5 -23.26 20.66 -26.98
C CYS A 5 -22.45 19.37 -27.09
N LEU A 6 -21.32 19.29 -26.39
CA LEU A 6 -20.48 18.09 -26.34
C LEU A 6 -21.20 16.89 -25.70
N ASP A 7 -22.18 17.14 -24.84
CA ASP A 7 -23.01 16.10 -24.19
C ASP A 7 -24.13 15.64 -25.13
N THR A 8 -23.78 14.89 -26.17
CA THR A 8 -24.72 14.38 -27.18
C THR A 8 -25.66 13.30 -26.64
N GLY A 9 -25.29 12.62 -25.54
CA GLY A 9 -26.13 11.61 -24.89
C GLY A 9 -27.19 12.15 -23.93
N GLY A 10 -27.08 13.42 -23.48
CA GLY A 10 -27.96 13.97 -22.47
C GLY A 10 -28.52 15.35 -22.75
N CYS A 11 -27.86 16.19 -23.55
CA CYS A 11 -28.29 17.59 -23.73
C CYS A 11 -28.65 17.92 -25.18
N ASN A 12 -27.84 17.60 -26.16
CA ASN A 12 -28.04 17.80 -27.60
C ASN A 12 -28.53 19.20 -28.03
N TYR A 13 -28.20 20.24 -27.23
CA TYR A 13 -28.67 21.60 -27.45
C TYR A 13 -27.80 22.35 -28.46
N GLN A 14 -28.41 23.03 -29.42
CA GLN A 14 -27.70 23.83 -30.41
C GLN A 14 -27.49 25.26 -29.87
N ASN A 15 -26.24 25.62 -29.61
CA ASN A 15 -25.84 26.91 -29.04
C ASN A 15 -25.60 27.97 -30.13
N ARG A 16 -25.61 29.24 -29.71
CA ARG A 16 -25.28 30.35 -30.59
C ARG A 16 -23.78 30.26 -31.00
N GLU A 17 -23.51 30.76 -32.20
CA GLU A 17 -22.12 30.92 -32.67
C GLU A 17 -21.33 31.77 -31.67
N LYS A 18 -20.10 31.39 -31.32
CA LYS A 18 -19.24 32.00 -30.28
C LYS A 18 -19.69 31.80 -28.82
N ALA A 19 -20.69 30.97 -28.54
CA ALA A 19 -20.97 30.59 -27.15
C ALA A 19 -19.81 29.78 -26.56
N ARG A 20 -19.38 30.08 -25.34
CA ARG A 20 -18.34 29.35 -24.62
C ARG A 20 -18.90 28.17 -23.82
N PHE A 21 -20.12 28.29 -23.37
CA PHE A 21 -20.81 27.30 -22.54
C PHE A 21 -22.17 26.96 -23.12
N CYS A 22 -22.61 25.72 -22.94
CA CYS A 22 -23.95 25.30 -23.35
C CYS A 22 -25.03 26.05 -22.57
N ALA A 23 -25.96 26.69 -23.26
CA ALA A 23 -27.05 27.46 -22.62
C ALA A 23 -28.00 26.57 -21.81
N GLN A 24 -28.10 25.27 -22.13
CA GLN A 24 -29.00 24.33 -21.46
C GLN A 24 -28.36 23.62 -20.27
N CYS A 25 -27.11 23.11 -20.35
CA CYS A 25 -26.47 22.33 -19.28
C CYS A 25 -25.25 23.02 -18.65
N GLY A 26 -24.77 24.13 -19.23
CA GLY A 26 -23.64 24.89 -18.70
C GLY A 26 -22.25 24.29 -19.00
N ILE A 27 -22.15 23.14 -19.65
CA ILE A 27 -20.89 22.49 -20.00
C ILE A 27 -20.10 23.32 -21.02
N PRO A 28 -18.76 23.47 -20.92
CA PRO A 28 -17.94 24.14 -21.93
C PRO A 28 -18.10 23.49 -23.32
N LEU A 29 -18.12 24.29 -24.36
CA LEU A 29 -18.27 23.83 -25.74
C LEU A 29 -16.90 23.55 -26.38
N GLN A 30 -16.89 22.71 -27.43
CA GLN A 30 -15.66 22.43 -28.18
C GLN A 30 -15.07 23.73 -28.76
N GLY A 31 -13.76 23.91 -28.62
CA GLY A 31 -13.05 25.13 -29.00
C GLY A 31 -13.24 26.31 -28.05
N ALA A 32 -14.02 26.16 -26.98
CA ALA A 32 -14.12 27.20 -25.96
C ALA A 32 -12.82 27.29 -25.16
N LEU A 33 -12.40 28.52 -24.84
CA LEU A 33 -11.26 28.77 -23.95
C LEU A 33 -11.77 28.94 -22.51
N VAL A 34 -11.41 28.03 -21.63
CA VAL A 34 -11.66 28.14 -20.17
C VAL A 34 -10.54 28.99 -19.58
N GLN A 35 -10.89 30.03 -18.83
CA GLN A 35 -9.97 31.08 -18.34
C GLN A 35 -9.03 31.70 -19.41
N GLY A 36 -9.44 31.66 -20.68
CA GLY A 36 -8.59 32.16 -21.78
C GLY A 36 -7.37 31.30 -22.10
N ARG A 37 -7.18 30.18 -21.40
CA ARG A 37 -5.97 29.34 -21.46
C ARG A 37 -6.22 27.93 -21.98
N TYR A 38 -7.27 27.26 -21.50
CA TYR A 38 -7.53 25.85 -21.81
C TYR A 38 -8.55 25.72 -22.93
N GLU A 39 -8.12 25.28 -24.11
CA GLU A 39 -9.01 25.06 -25.26
C GLU A 39 -9.63 23.66 -25.18
N ILE A 40 -10.95 23.59 -25.10
CA ILE A 40 -11.69 22.34 -24.99
C ILE A 40 -11.71 21.58 -26.33
N LEU A 41 -11.23 20.35 -26.33
CA LEU A 41 -11.22 19.46 -27.50
C LEU A 41 -12.42 18.53 -27.53
N ALA A 42 -12.68 17.82 -26.43
CA ALA A 42 -13.71 16.80 -26.35
C ALA A 42 -14.20 16.54 -24.94
N LEU A 43 -15.42 16.00 -24.82
CA LEU A 43 -15.94 15.40 -23.59
C LEU A 43 -15.49 13.93 -23.56
N THR A 44 -14.82 13.52 -22.49
CA THR A 44 -14.29 12.14 -22.34
C THR A 44 -15.01 11.35 -21.29
N GLY A 45 -15.67 12.00 -20.34
CA GLY A 45 -16.43 11.33 -19.29
C GLY A 45 -17.49 12.25 -18.67
N LYS A 46 -18.50 11.63 -18.08
CA LYS A 46 -19.56 12.31 -17.35
C LYS A 46 -20.06 11.44 -16.22
N ASP A 47 -20.16 12.01 -15.04
CA ASP A 47 -20.88 11.43 -13.90
C ASP A 47 -22.05 12.33 -13.48
N ARG A 48 -22.66 12.07 -12.31
CA ARG A 48 -23.86 12.80 -11.85
C ARG A 48 -23.59 14.30 -11.66
N THR A 49 -22.45 14.67 -11.15
CA THR A 49 -22.13 16.04 -10.73
C THR A 49 -20.98 16.65 -11.51
N THR A 50 -20.12 15.86 -12.15
CA THR A 50 -18.94 16.32 -12.87
C THR A 50 -18.89 15.87 -14.32
N VAL A 51 -18.10 16.56 -15.12
CA VAL A 51 -17.70 16.16 -16.48
C VAL A 51 -16.19 16.18 -16.60
N THR A 52 -15.67 15.24 -17.38
CA THR A 52 -14.25 15.18 -17.71
C THR A 52 -14.06 15.58 -19.16
N LEU A 53 -13.17 16.52 -19.41
CA LEU A 53 -12.92 17.14 -20.71
C LEU A 53 -11.44 17.03 -21.07
N ASN A 54 -11.13 16.66 -22.29
CA ASN A 54 -9.79 16.86 -22.84
C ASN A 54 -9.64 18.28 -23.36
N ALA A 55 -8.51 18.91 -23.06
CA ALA A 55 -8.18 20.26 -23.50
C ALA A 55 -6.69 20.40 -23.84
N ILE A 56 -6.34 21.50 -24.50
CA ILE A 56 -4.94 21.92 -24.70
C ILE A 56 -4.67 23.16 -23.84
N ASP A 57 -3.60 23.12 -23.05
CA ASP A 57 -3.06 24.33 -22.42
C ASP A 57 -2.35 25.17 -23.48
N ARG A 58 -2.99 26.28 -23.89
CA ARG A 58 -2.47 27.18 -24.92
C ARG A 58 -1.15 27.87 -24.54
N HIS A 59 -0.86 27.99 -23.24
CA HIS A 59 0.39 28.60 -22.75
C HIS A 59 1.55 27.63 -22.80
N ARG A 60 1.29 26.33 -22.57
CA ARG A 60 2.34 25.31 -22.44
C ARG A 60 2.37 24.32 -23.62
N GLY A 61 1.33 24.29 -24.45
CA GLY A 61 1.26 23.52 -25.69
C GLY A 61 0.99 22.02 -25.55
N TYR A 62 0.66 21.52 -24.35
CA TYR A 62 0.39 20.10 -24.14
C TYR A 62 -1.07 19.81 -23.77
N SER A 63 -1.47 18.55 -23.91
CA SER A 63 -2.81 18.08 -23.54
C SER A 63 -2.98 18.03 -22.03
N VAL A 64 -4.14 18.45 -21.55
CA VAL A 64 -4.55 18.40 -20.15
C VAL A 64 -5.94 17.82 -20.04
N THR A 65 -6.27 17.26 -18.89
CA THR A 65 -7.63 16.82 -18.54
C THR A 65 -8.25 17.79 -17.56
N LEU A 66 -9.41 18.37 -17.92
CA LEU A 66 -10.21 19.20 -17.01
C LEU A 66 -11.32 18.35 -16.40
N ARG A 67 -11.48 18.42 -15.09
CA ARG A 67 -12.68 17.95 -14.40
C ARG A 67 -13.49 19.17 -13.98
N ALA A 68 -14.71 19.27 -14.44
CA ALA A 68 -15.56 20.43 -14.22
C ALA A 68 -16.91 20.03 -13.61
N LEU A 69 -17.40 20.81 -12.65
CA LEU A 69 -18.75 20.64 -12.09
C LEU A 69 -19.82 21.00 -13.11
N GLN A 70 -20.91 20.23 -13.11
CA GLN A 70 -22.10 20.53 -13.90
C GLN A 70 -22.94 21.62 -13.20
N PRO A 71 -23.02 22.87 -13.72
CA PRO A 71 -23.55 24.00 -12.97
C PRO A 71 -25.01 23.88 -12.54
N ARG A 72 -25.80 23.06 -13.25
CA ARG A 72 -27.22 22.84 -12.96
C ARG A 72 -27.53 21.63 -12.09
N GLN A 73 -26.53 20.83 -11.76
CA GLN A 73 -26.68 19.61 -10.96
C GLN A 73 -25.95 19.70 -9.61
N THR A 74 -25.31 20.83 -9.33
CA THR A 74 -24.53 21.05 -8.11
C THR A 74 -25.09 22.24 -7.32
N THR A 75 -25.09 22.09 -6.00
CA THR A 75 -25.42 23.16 -5.06
C THR A 75 -24.24 24.13 -4.88
N PRO A 76 -24.47 25.36 -4.38
CA PRO A 76 -23.39 26.28 -4.03
C PRO A 76 -22.36 25.64 -3.06
N ALA A 77 -22.83 24.91 -2.05
CA ALA A 77 -21.96 24.25 -1.08
C ALA A 77 -21.09 23.17 -1.72
N GLU A 78 -21.63 22.33 -2.61
CA GLU A 78 -20.86 21.34 -3.37
C GLU A 78 -19.82 22.00 -4.28
N ARG A 79 -20.13 23.17 -4.83
CA ARG A 79 -19.18 23.96 -5.63
C ARG A 79 -18.04 24.52 -4.79
N ASP A 80 -18.35 25.06 -3.62
CA ASP A 80 -17.35 25.63 -2.72
C ASP A 80 -16.42 24.52 -2.18
N ASN A 81 -16.96 23.37 -1.80
CA ASN A 81 -16.19 22.19 -1.41
C ASN A 81 -15.27 21.72 -2.55
N PHE A 82 -15.79 21.61 -3.78
CA PHE A 82 -14.98 21.21 -4.93
C PHE A 82 -13.81 22.16 -5.19
N LEU A 83 -14.00 23.49 -5.02
CA LEU A 83 -12.93 24.46 -5.19
C LEU A 83 -11.91 24.38 -4.06
N GLN A 84 -12.34 24.16 -2.85
CA GLN A 84 -11.46 23.98 -1.69
C GLN A 84 -10.61 22.72 -1.84
N ASP A 85 -11.22 21.60 -2.27
CA ASP A 85 -10.49 20.36 -2.58
C ASP A 85 -9.49 20.55 -3.73
N ALA A 86 -9.87 21.33 -4.77
CA ALA A 86 -8.99 21.62 -5.89
C ALA A 86 -7.79 22.51 -5.51
N GLU A 87 -8.01 23.52 -4.65
CA GLU A 87 -6.95 24.39 -4.12
C GLU A 87 -5.92 23.57 -3.33
N LEU A 88 -6.40 22.68 -2.48
CA LEU A 88 -5.55 21.77 -1.71
C LEU A 88 -4.77 20.82 -2.64
N ALA A 89 -5.44 20.25 -3.64
CA ALA A 89 -4.81 19.34 -4.60
C ALA A 89 -3.71 20.02 -5.43
N VAL A 90 -3.83 21.30 -5.77
CA VAL A 90 -2.77 22.08 -6.44
C VAL A 90 -1.61 22.32 -5.49
N SER A 91 -1.88 22.64 -4.23
CA SER A 91 -0.85 22.83 -3.20
C SER A 91 0.01 21.59 -3.00
N VAL A 92 -0.62 20.40 -2.93
CA VAL A 92 0.07 19.10 -2.86
C VAL A 92 0.88 18.84 -4.12
N SER A 93 0.25 18.98 -5.28
CA SER A 93 0.87 18.68 -6.58
C SER A 93 2.07 19.59 -6.89
N SER A 94 2.12 20.80 -6.35
CA SER A 94 3.24 21.72 -6.57
C SER A 94 4.53 21.33 -5.85
N ARG A 95 4.42 20.46 -4.85
CA ARG A 95 5.56 20.00 -4.03
C ARG A 95 6.11 18.65 -4.49
N MET A 96 5.36 17.90 -5.31
CA MET A 96 5.66 16.53 -5.70
C MET A 96 5.60 16.40 -7.24
N GLN A 97 6.73 16.37 -7.94
CA GLN A 97 6.78 16.29 -9.41
C GLN A 97 7.61 15.09 -9.86
N GLU A 98 6.94 13.98 -10.22
CA GLU A 98 7.58 12.81 -10.83
C GLU A 98 7.11 12.62 -12.29
N PRO A 99 8.00 12.21 -13.22
CA PRO A 99 7.62 11.91 -14.60
C PRO A 99 6.59 10.77 -14.67
N GLY A 100 5.53 10.97 -15.46
CA GLY A 100 4.46 9.99 -15.64
C GLY A 100 3.30 10.08 -14.64
N SER A 101 3.43 10.86 -13.57
CA SER A 101 2.33 11.04 -12.60
C SER A 101 1.34 12.12 -13.04
N ILE A 102 0.07 11.92 -12.67
CA ILE A 102 -1.00 12.89 -12.98
C ILE A 102 -1.17 13.84 -11.79
N TYR A 103 -0.92 15.12 -12.01
CA TYR A 103 -1.01 16.18 -11.00
C TYR A 103 -2.16 17.12 -11.27
N VAL A 104 -2.70 17.73 -10.22
CA VAL A 104 -3.57 18.91 -10.34
C VAL A 104 -2.66 20.12 -10.47
N THR A 105 -2.69 20.76 -11.63
CA THR A 105 -1.79 21.87 -11.97
C THR A 105 -2.44 23.23 -11.90
N ASP A 106 -3.77 23.27 -11.91
CA ASP A 106 -4.54 24.51 -11.88
C ASP A 106 -6.01 24.24 -11.53
N PHE A 107 -6.72 25.23 -11.02
CA PHE A 107 -8.16 25.18 -10.76
C PHE A 107 -8.76 26.57 -10.83
N GLY A 108 -10.07 26.64 -10.88
CA GLY A 108 -10.73 27.94 -10.85
C GLY A 108 -12.19 27.91 -11.25
N VAL A 109 -12.71 29.10 -11.49
CA VAL A 109 -14.09 29.32 -11.93
C VAL A 109 -14.06 30.13 -13.22
N ASP A 110 -14.79 29.68 -14.24
CA ASP A 110 -15.01 30.43 -15.47
C ASP A 110 -16.50 30.44 -15.79
N GLY A 111 -17.12 31.58 -15.59
CA GLY A 111 -18.57 31.73 -15.69
C GLY A 111 -19.30 30.84 -14.66
N PRO A 112 -20.21 29.97 -15.11
CA PRO A 112 -20.94 29.07 -14.22
C PRO A 112 -20.16 27.83 -13.79
N VAL A 113 -18.97 27.59 -14.34
CA VAL A 113 -18.25 26.32 -14.22
C VAL A 113 -17.09 26.44 -13.25
N ALA A 114 -17.07 25.62 -12.20
CA ALA A 114 -15.88 25.35 -11.40
C ALA A 114 -15.14 24.16 -12.00
N PHE A 115 -13.81 24.21 -12.10
CA PHE A 115 -12.99 23.20 -12.74
C PHE A 115 -11.65 23.02 -12.04
N LEU A 116 -11.04 21.85 -12.22
CA LEU A 116 -9.65 21.57 -11.90
C LEU A 116 -8.95 20.99 -13.14
N VAL A 117 -7.65 21.26 -13.26
CA VAL A 117 -6.82 20.83 -14.38
C VAL A 117 -5.86 19.77 -13.89
N LYS A 118 -5.88 18.60 -14.54
CA LYS A 118 -4.91 17.52 -14.34
C LYS A 118 -4.00 17.44 -15.55
N SER A 119 -2.71 17.38 -15.32
CA SER A 119 -1.70 17.13 -16.36
C SER A 119 -0.75 16.04 -15.91
N GLU A 120 -0.24 15.27 -16.88
CA GLU A 120 0.84 14.34 -16.66
C GLU A 120 2.15 15.15 -16.60
N TYR A 121 3.00 14.87 -15.59
CA TYR A 121 4.29 15.53 -15.51
C TYR A 121 5.29 14.87 -16.47
N ILE A 122 5.64 15.58 -17.50
CA ILE A 122 6.72 15.20 -18.43
C ILE A 122 7.98 15.92 -17.92
N GLY A 123 8.92 15.17 -17.30
CA GLY A 123 10.15 15.74 -16.74
C GLY A 123 10.90 16.61 -17.76
N GLU A 124 11.67 17.61 -17.28
CA GLU A 124 12.38 18.58 -18.14
C GLU A 124 13.30 17.94 -19.20
N SER A 125 13.80 16.71 -18.97
CA SER A 125 14.60 15.97 -19.94
C SER A 125 13.81 15.47 -21.16
N ALA A 126 12.52 15.28 -21.06
CA ALA A 126 11.68 14.82 -22.17
C ALA A 126 11.26 15.96 -23.12
N LEU A 127 11.37 17.22 -22.70
CA LEU A 127 11.11 18.40 -23.54
C LEU A 127 12.21 18.67 -24.56
N LEU A 128 13.40 18.10 -24.40
CA LEU A 128 14.53 18.27 -25.32
C LEU A 128 14.52 17.31 -26.52
N ASP A 129 13.71 16.24 -26.49
CA ASP A 129 13.66 15.23 -27.56
C ASP A 129 12.55 15.44 -28.60
N LEU A 130 11.78 16.52 -28.52
CA LEU A 130 10.81 16.89 -29.55
C LEU A 130 11.42 17.71 -30.68
N GLN A 131 12.54 17.23 -31.24
CA GLN A 131 13.00 17.69 -32.57
C GLN A 131 12.38 16.83 -33.68
N PRO A 132 12.03 17.41 -34.84
CA PRO A 132 11.29 16.71 -35.88
C PRO A 132 12.07 15.54 -36.46
N PHE A 133 11.40 14.41 -36.53
CA PHE A 133 11.87 13.15 -37.09
C PHE A 133 12.47 13.35 -38.50
N LYS A 134 13.79 13.13 -38.64
CA LYS A 134 14.43 12.88 -39.93
C LYS A 134 14.66 11.37 -40.07
N PRO A 135 14.23 10.75 -41.19
CA PRO A 135 14.41 9.31 -41.36
C PRO A 135 15.90 8.99 -41.57
N ARG A 136 16.44 8.07 -40.76
CA ARG A 136 17.76 7.48 -40.99
C ARG A 136 17.61 6.21 -41.84
N MET A 137 18.26 6.24 -43.00
CA MET A 137 18.41 5.11 -43.90
C MET A 137 19.25 3.99 -43.25
N THR A 138 18.83 2.76 -43.53
CA THR A 138 19.49 1.50 -43.25
C THR A 138 20.87 1.40 -43.87
N ALA A 139 21.87 0.94 -43.14
CA ALA A 139 23.10 0.35 -43.68
C ALA A 139 23.23 -1.10 -43.18
N ARG A 140 23.11 -2.04 -44.10
CA ARG A 140 23.49 -3.44 -43.95
C ARG A 140 25.01 -3.55 -43.85
N VAL A 141 25.50 -4.37 -42.90
CA VAL A 141 26.73 -5.14 -43.12
C VAL A 141 26.52 -6.54 -42.56
N GLY A 142 26.74 -7.51 -43.44
CA GLY A 142 26.61 -8.92 -43.18
C GLY A 142 27.90 -9.56 -42.66
N GLY A 143 27.79 -10.82 -42.24
CA GLY A 143 28.95 -11.64 -41.89
C GLY A 143 28.52 -12.90 -41.16
N SER A 144 28.36 -13.98 -41.92
CA SER A 144 28.22 -15.36 -41.43
C SER A 144 29.43 -15.83 -40.65
N VAL A 145 29.25 -16.75 -39.72
CA VAL A 145 29.98 -18.04 -39.62
C VAL A 145 29.33 -18.91 -38.52
N PHE A 146 28.86 -20.11 -38.91
CA PHE A 146 28.67 -21.28 -38.04
C PHE A 146 30.01 -21.92 -37.76
N PRO A 147 30.19 -22.69 -36.66
CA PRO A 147 30.11 -24.13 -36.78
C PRO A 147 29.41 -24.90 -35.63
N SER A 148 28.78 -25.95 -36.06
CA SER A 148 28.49 -27.26 -35.48
C SER A 148 29.26 -27.68 -34.22
N THR A 149 28.54 -28.18 -33.19
CA THR A 149 28.76 -29.49 -32.59
C THR A 149 27.66 -29.84 -31.56
N ALA A 150 27.18 -31.06 -31.68
CA ALA A 150 26.57 -32.05 -30.76
C ALA A 150 25.73 -31.59 -29.52
N PRO A 151 24.68 -32.37 -29.17
CA PRO A 151 23.65 -31.95 -28.19
C PRO A 151 24.22 -32.08 -26.77
N ALA A 152 24.36 -30.94 -26.13
CA ALA A 152 24.47 -30.86 -24.68
C ALA A 152 23.08 -31.10 -24.07
N ALA A 153 23.05 -31.80 -22.94
CA ALA A 153 21.86 -32.01 -22.15
C ALA A 153 21.10 -30.68 -21.95
N ALA A 154 19.78 -30.77 -22.03
CA ALA A 154 18.90 -29.63 -21.81
C ALA A 154 19.33 -28.86 -20.58
N PRO A 155 19.47 -27.53 -20.65
CA PRO A 155 19.72 -26.76 -19.45
C PRO A 155 18.56 -26.98 -18.49
N VAL A 156 18.87 -27.42 -17.28
CA VAL A 156 17.95 -27.32 -16.15
C VAL A 156 17.65 -25.81 -16.06
N VAL A 157 16.43 -25.43 -16.42
CA VAL A 157 15.94 -24.06 -16.22
C VAL A 157 15.96 -23.89 -14.71
N THR A 158 16.99 -23.23 -14.20
CA THR A 158 16.90 -22.66 -12.86
C THR A 158 15.75 -21.68 -12.94
N PRO A 159 14.69 -21.86 -12.12
CA PRO A 159 13.60 -20.92 -12.09
C PRO A 159 14.19 -19.53 -11.86
N PRO A 160 13.66 -18.49 -12.50
CA PRO A 160 13.99 -17.14 -12.08
C PRO A 160 13.76 -17.09 -10.59
N MET A 161 14.76 -16.63 -9.85
CA MET A 161 14.60 -16.37 -8.41
C MET A 161 13.31 -15.59 -8.30
N SER A 162 12.34 -16.12 -7.54
CA SER A 162 11.00 -15.57 -7.39
C SER A 162 11.09 -14.04 -7.35
N ASN A 163 10.31 -13.41 -8.21
CA ASN A 163 10.20 -11.95 -8.22
C ASN A 163 9.92 -11.50 -6.79
N PRO A 164 10.52 -10.43 -6.30
CA PRO A 164 10.21 -9.88 -4.98
C PRO A 164 8.74 -9.47 -4.80
N GLU A 165 7.92 -9.60 -5.84
CA GLU A 165 6.47 -9.36 -5.81
C GLU A 165 5.67 -10.42 -5.04
N ASP A 166 6.20 -11.64 -4.83
CA ASP A 166 5.52 -12.69 -4.06
C ASP A 166 5.75 -12.59 -2.53
N ASP A 167 6.63 -11.72 -2.10
CA ASP A 167 6.86 -11.44 -0.68
C ASP A 167 5.99 -10.27 -0.23
N ASP A 168 4.66 -10.42 -0.42
CA ASP A 168 3.66 -9.61 0.27
C ASP A 168 3.67 -10.03 1.76
N THR A 169 4.77 -9.71 2.45
CA THR A 169 4.64 -9.35 3.84
C THR A 169 3.69 -8.15 3.83
N GLN A 170 2.39 -8.46 3.95
CA GLN A 170 1.41 -7.47 4.34
C GLN A 170 2.06 -6.69 5.47
N LEU A 171 2.52 -5.48 5.15
CA LEU A 171 2.73 -4.45 6.17
C LEU A 171 1.39 -4.41 6.89
N ARG A 172 1.28 -5.24 7.95
CA ARG A 172 0.19 -5.09 8.88
C ARG A 172 0.40 -3.68 9.38
N PHE A 173 -0.49 -2.79 8.94
CA PHE A 173 -0.66 -1.49 9.55
C PHE A 173 -0.97 -1.74 11.03
N SER A 174 0.06 -2.02 11.79
CA SER A 174 0.01 -1.78 13.21
C SER A 174 0.11 -0.27 13.32
N LEU A 175 -1.03 0.39 13.17
CA LEU A 175 -1.20 1.76 13.57
C LEU A 175 -0.54 1.86 14.94
N PRO A 176 0.44 2.76 15.12
CA PRO A 176 0.84 3.10 16.47
C PRO A 176 -0.47 3.45 17.14
N ARG A 177 -0.82 2.74 18.21
CA ARG A 177 -1.99 3.06 19.01
C ARG A 177 -1.91 4.55 19.24
N ALA A 178 -2.88 5.28 18.69
CA ALA A 178 -3.06 6.66 19.04
C ALA A 178 -3.23 6.60 20.57
N THR A 179 -2.16 6.89 21.29
CA THR A 179 -2.28 7.11 22.72
C THR A 179 -3.31 8.22 22.82
N PRO A 180 -4.47 8.00 23.46
CA PRO A 180 -5.38 9.08 23.69
C PRO A 180 -4.55 10.19 24.33
N ASP A 181 -4.62 11.39 23.75
CA ASP A 181 -3.86 12.52 24.25
C ASP A 181 -4.06 12.60 25.76
N PRO A 182 -2.97 12.75 26.52
CA PRO A 182 -3.11 13.04 27.94
C PRO A 182 -3.90 14.34 28.02
N VAL A 183 -5.06 14.26 28.65
CA VAL A 183 -5.89 15.40 28.94
C VAL A 183 -4.97 16.51 29.48
N SER A 184 -4.74 17.51 28.63
CA SER A 184 -3.99 18.74 28.88
C SER A 184 -2.73 18.60 29.76
N SER A 185 -1.58 18.72 29.11
CA SER A 185 -0.26 18.88 29.72
C SER A 185 -0.17 20.16 30.54
N SER A 186 -0.66 20.13 31.78
CA SER A 186 -0.30 21.09 32.81
C SER A 186 -0.64 20.59 34.22
N LEU A 187 0.03 19.53 34.66
CA LEU A 187 0.15 19.26 36.08
C LEU A 187 1.55 18.76 36.40
N GLN A 188 2.39 19.69 36.87
CA GLN A 188 3.69 19.38 37.44
C GLN A 188 3.54 18.40 38.62
N ALA A 189 4.43 17.42 38.63
CA ALA A 189 4.58 16.40 39.63
C ALA A 189 4.41 16.90 41.08
N LEU A 190 3.45 16.32 41.77
CA LEU A 190 3.45 16.25 43.21
C LEU A 190 3.35 14.78 43.62
N THR A 191 4.50 14.22 44.00
CA THR A 191 4.58 12.95 44.73
C THR A 191 3.91 13.12 46.07
N VAL A 192 2.72 12.55 46.27
CA VAL A 192 2.12 12.41 47.57
C VAL A 192 1.78 10.93 47.80
N LYS A 193 2.39 10.37 48.85
CA LYS A 193 2.04 9.07 49.40
C LYS A 193 0.56 9.07 49.77
N ALA A 194 -0.13 8.01 49.37
CA ALA A 194 -1.53 7.77 49.71
C ALA A 194 -1.67 7.50 51.23
N ASP A 195 -1.80 8.57 52.02
CA ASP A 195 -2.40 8.53 53.33
C ASP A 195 -3.76 9.22 53.19
N TYR A 196 -4.82 8.42 53.23
CA TYR A 196 -6.18 8.93 53.25
C TYR A 196 -6.39 9.79 54.48
N PRO A 197 -6.67 11.10 54.40
CA PRO A 197 -7.02 11.90 55.55
C PRO A 197 -8.42 11.49 56.03
N ARG A 198 -8.47 10.82 57.19
CA ARG A 198 -9.70 10.75 57.97
C ARG A 198 -9.92 12.11 58.60
N VAL A 199 -10.77 12.93 58.01
CA VAL A 199 -11.24 14.18 58.60
C VAL A 199 -12.73 14.03 58.91
N ASP A 200 -13.00 14.05 60.21
CA ASP A 200 -14.29 14.28 60.86
C ASP A 200 -15.58 14.07 60.09
N GLY A 201 -16.14 12.85 60.16
CA GLY A 201 -17.57 12.61 60.32
C GLY A 201 -18.51 12.89 59.14
N ARG A 202 -18.01 13.40 58.00
CA ARG A 202 -18.69 13.44 56.67
C ARG A 202 -17.62 13.29 55.61
N ASN A 203 -17.45 12.08 55.07
CA ASN A 203 -16.69 11.88 53.86
C ASN A 203 -17.55 12.35 52.65
N GLU A 204 -17.63 13.62 52.41
CA GLU A 204 -17.96 14.09 51.06
C GLU A 204 -16.65 14.02 50.25
N ILE A 205 -16.33 12.84 49.72
CA ILE A 205 -15.29 12.68 48.69
C ILE A 205 -15.90 13.36 47.46
N SER A 206 -15.37 14.53 47.11
CA SER A 206 -15.93 15.37 46.03
C SER A 206 -15.67 14.77 44.67
N LEU A 207 -16.47 15.17 43.67
CA LEU A 207 -16.24 14.86 42.23
C LEU A 207 -14.77 15.14 41.84
N ASP A 208 -14.21 16.28 42.24
CA ASP A 208 -12.83 16.68 41.93
C ASP A 208 -11.79 15.69 42.44
N PHE A 209 -12.04 15.08 43.61
CA PHE A 209 -11.17 14.04 44.16
C PHE A 209 -11.17 12.80 43.25
N TRP A 210 -12.34 12.32 42.85
CA TRP A 210 -12.45 11.12 42.02
C TRP A 210 -11.87 11.35 40.64
N LEU A 211 -12.07 12.52 40.03
CA LEU A 211 -11.47 12.89 38.75
C LEU A 211 -9.94 12.96 38.85
N ALA A 212 -9.42 13.63 39.87
CA ALA A 212 -7.97 13.73 40.10
C ALA A 212 -7.32 12.36 40.35
N ASP A 213 -7.97 11.47 41.13
CA ASP A 213 -7.46 10.12 41.39
C ASP A 213 -7.55 9.24 40.10
N GLY A 214 -8.66 9.33 39.35
CA GLY A 214 -8.83 8.66 38.07
C GLY A 214 -7.74 9.05 37.05
N ASN A 215 -7.51 10.36 36.87
CA ASN A 215 -6.48 10.89 35.99
C ASN A 215 -5.09 10.40 36.40
N ARG A 216 -4.75 10.46 37.70
CA ARG A 216 -3.47 9.98 38.25
C ARG A 216 -3.27 8.48 38.02
N LEU A 217 -4.30 7.67 38.25
CA LEU A 217 -4.24 6.21 38.05
C LEU A 217 -4.13 5.84 36.58
N TYR A 218 -4.80 6.59 35.73
CA TYR A 218 -4.69 6.46 34.28
C TYR A 218 -3.26 6.72 33.76
N GLU A 219 -2.62 7.81 34.22
CA GLU A 219 -1.22 8.14 33.93
C GLU A 219 -0.23 7.06 34.43
N LEU A 220 -0.57 6.39 35.53
CA LEU A 220 0.23 5.28 36.05
C LEU A 220 -0.06 3.94 35.40
N ALA A 221 -0.87 3.91 34.32
CA ALA A 221 -1.33 2.72 33.61
C ALA A 221 -2.07 1.70 34.50
N ARG A 222 -2.68 2.16 35.62
CA ARG A 222 -3.49 1.36 36.56
C ARG A 222 -4.96 1.45 36.14
N TYR A 223 -5.27 0.93 34.96
CA TYR A 223 -6.54 1.20 34.27
C TYR A 223 -7.77 0.67 35.00
N GLU A 224 -7.73 -0.51 35.64
CA GLU A 224 -8.87 -1.03 36.40
C GLU A 224 -9.20 -0.14 37.60
N GLU A 225 -8.18 0.40 38.25
CA GLU A 225 -8.37 1.29 39.40
C GLU A 225 -8.80 2.68 38.94
N ALA A 226 -8.27 3.17 37.80
CA ALA A 226 -8.72 4.41 37.18
C ALA A 226 -10.21 4.32 36.80
N LEU A 227 -10.63 3.19 36.24
CA LEU A 227 -12.04 2.93 35.87
C LEU A 227 -12.94 3.04 37.12
N ALA A 228 -12.54 2.41 38.23
CA ALA A 228 -13.31 2.48 39.48
C ALA A 228 -13.43 3.92 40.00
N ALA A 229 -12.37 4.73 39.86
CA ALA A 229 -12.40 6.14 40.26
C ALA A 229 -13.34 6.97 39.35
N TYR A 230 -13.28 6.79 38.03
CA TYR A 230 -14.21 7.48 37.12
C TYR A 230 -15.66 7.00 37.29
N GLU A 231 -15.90 5.73 37.60
CA GLU A 231 -17.25 5.25 37.92
C GLU A 231 -17.79 5.87 39.19
N ALA A 232 -16.94 6.07 40.22
CA ALA A 232 -17.30 6.81 41.42
C ALA A 232 -17.59 8.29 41.12
N ALA A 233 -16.80 8.91 40.21
CA ALA A 233 -17.05 10.27 39.74
C ALA A 233 -18.42 10.40 39.01
N VAL A 234 -18.77 9.44 38.15
CA VAL A 234 -20.07 9.38 37.49
C VAL A 234 -21.24 9.18 38.44
N ILE A 235 -21.04 8.43 39.53
CA ILE A 235 -22.06 8.22 40.56
C ILE A 235 -22.28 9.52 41.35
N GLU A 236 -21.20 10.27 41.61
CA GLU A 236 -21.28 11.55 42.35
C GLU A 236 -21.95 12.64 41.49
N ASP A 237 -21.59 12.71 40.19
CA ASP A 237 -22.16 13.63 39.23
C ASP A 237 -22.33 12.98 37.84
N ASP A 238 -23.54 12.59 37.49
CA ASP A 238 -23.89 11.92 36.22
C ASP A 238 -23.93 12.86 35.01
N VAL A 239 -23.75 14.17 35.21
CA VAL A 239 -23.62 15.17 34.13
C VAL A 239 -22.19 15.66 33.93
N SER A 240 -21.21 15.07 34.63
CA SER A 240 -19.80 15.37 34.44
C SER A 240 -19.30 14.76 33.13
N VAL A 241 -19.03 15.60 32.13
CA VAL A 241 -18.46 15.20 30.83
C VAL A 241 -17.07 14.58 31.02
N GLU A 242 -16.26 15.15 31.91
CA GLU A 242 -14.91 14.69 32.21
C GLU A 242 -14.91 13.27 32.82
N ALA A 243 -15.85 12.97 33.74
CA ALA A 243 -15.99 11.63 34.31
C ALA A 243 -16.39 10.59 33.23
N TRP A 244 -17.33 10.92 32.35
CA TRP A 244 -17.74 10.04 31.26
C TRP A 244 -16.64 9.85 30.21
N SER A 245 -15.91 10.90 29.84
CA SER A 245 -14.80 10.81 28.88
C SER A 245 -13.62 10.01 29.44
N GLY A 246 -13.25 10.24 30.71
CA GLY A 246 -12.20 9.47 31.41
C GLY A 246 -12.56 7.99 31.53
N ARG A 247 -13.85 7.69 31.86
CA ARG A 247 -14.37 6.32 31.87
C ARG A 247 -14.24 5.68 30.48
N GLY A 248 -14.64 6.40 29.41
CA GLY A 248 -14.54 5.93 28.04
C GLY A 248 -13.13 5.63 27.59
N ALA A 249 -12.18 6.55 27.86
CA ALA A 249 -10.77 6.36 27.54
C ALA A 249 -10.17 5.15 28.27
N THR A 250 -10.50 4.99 29.55
CA THR A 250 -10.00 3.87 30.36
C THR A 250 -10.56 2.52 29.88
N LEU A 251 -11.85 2.45 29.54
CA LEU A 251 -12.50 1.26 29.01
C LEU A 251 -11.89 0.84 27.67
N LEU A 252 -11.54 1.80 26.82
CA LEU A 252 -10.87 1.53 25.54
C LEU A 252 -9.51 0.85 25.76
N LEU A 253 -8.69 1.35 26.69
CA LEU A 253 -7.40 0.75 27.02
C LEU A 253 -7.51 -0.64 27.67
N LEU A 254 -8.62 -0.92 28.35
CA LEU A 254 -8.95 -2.24 28.87
C LEU A 254 -9.52 -3.20 27.80
N GLY A 255 -9.65 -2.78 26.54
CA GLY A 255 -10.22 -3.58 25.47
C GLY A 255 -11.75 -3.71 25.53
N ARG A 256 -12.43 -2.90 26.34
CA ARG A 256 -13.90 -2.90 26.53
C ARG A 256 -14.56 -1.85 25.63
N ALA A 257 -14.30 -1.94 24.33
CA ALA A 257 -14.63 -0.90 23.34
C ALA A 257 -16.14 -0.57 23.27
N GLU A 258 -17.04 -1.57 23.36
CA GLU A 258 -18.49 -1.31 23.32
C GLU A 258 -18.96 -0.49 24.54
N GLU A 259 -18.38 -0.72 25.70
CA GLU A 259 -18.70 0.07 26.91
C GLU A 259 -18.08 1.47 26.85
N ALA A 260 -16.89 1.59 26.23
CA ALA A 260 -16.27 2.88 25.95
C ALA A 260 -17.15 3.72 25.03
N LEU A 261 -17.74 3.12 23.99
CA LEU A 261 -18.67 3.78 23.06
C LEU A 261 -19.86 4.37 23.80
N LEU A 262 -20.49 3.60 24.70
CA LEU A 262 -21.61 4.07 25.51
C LEU A 262 -21.22 5.24 26.42
N ALA A 263 -19.99 5.23 26.97
CA ALA A 263 -19.51 6.32 27.81
C ALA A 263 -19.32 7.62 26.99
N TYR A 264 -18.74 7.53 25.79
CA TYR A 264 -18.60 8.69 24.91
C TYR A 264 -19.95 9.16 24.33
N ASP A 265 -20.89 8.26 24.04
CA ASP A 265 -22.26 8.64 23.65
C ASP A 265 -22.93 9.44 24.75
N ARG A 266 -22.72 9.08 26.02
CA ARG A 266 -23.24 9.84 27.15
C ARG A 266 -22.54 11.20 27.27
N ALA A 267 -21.21 11.26 27.18
CA ALA A 267 -20.45 12.52 27.17
C ALA A 267 -20.93 13.49 26.07
N LEU A 268 -21.10 12.98 24.84
CA LEU A 268 -21.60 13.74 23.70
C LEU A 268 -23.07 14.18 23.86
N SER A 269 -23.90 13.40 24.56
CA SER A 269 -25.27 13.82 24.88
C SER A 269 -25.31 15.02 25.82
N LEU A 270 -24.29 15.19 26.65
CA LEU A 270 -24.13 16.30 27.56
C LEU A 270 -23.47 17.51 26.88
N TYR A 271 -22.44 17.25 26.06
CA TYR A 271 -21.69 18.29 25.36
C TYR A 271 -21.43 17.91 23.88
N PRO A 272 -22.43 18.15 23.00
CA PRO A 272 -22.41 17.65 21.63
C PRO A 272 -21.44 18.37 20.68
N ASN A 273 -20.92 19.54 21.07
CA ASN A 273 -20.11 20.40 20.20
C ASN A 273 -18.59 20.27 20.45
N ASP A 274 -18.17 19.28 21.21
CA ASP A 274 -16.77 19.07 21.55
C ASP A 274 -16.07 18.19 20.50
N PRO A 275 -15.09 18.72 19.72
CA PRO A 275 -14.37 17.94 18.73
C PRO A 275 -13.52 16.83 19.33
N ASP A 276 -13.03 16.98 20.56
CA ASP A 276 -12.23 15.95 21.26
C ASP A 276 -13.08 14.72 21.58
N LEU A 277 -14.32 14.91 22.00
CA LEU A 277 -15.26 13.81 22.28
C LEU A 277 -15.64 13.06 20.99
N TRP A 278 -15.89 13.78 19.90
CA TRP A 278 -16.15 13.16 18.60
C TRP A 278 -14.95 12.37 18.11
N ASN A 279 -13.74 12.91 18.22
CA ASN A 279 -12.50 12.21 17.85
C ASN A 279 -12.28 10.97 18.74
N SER A 280 -12.49 11.08 20.05
CA SER A 280 -12.35 9.96 20.97
C SER A 280 -13.36 8.83 20.68
N ARG A 281 -14.60 9.20 20.34
CA ARG A 281 -15.61 8.24 19.88
C ARG A 281 -15.19 7.57 18.58
N ALA A 282 -14.58 8.31 17.64
CA ALA A 282 -14.05 7.75 16.40
C ALA A 282 -12.97 6.70 16.68
N ASN A 283 -12.04 6.96 17.60
CA ASN A 283 -11.00 6.00 17.99
C ASN A 283 -11.61 4.67 18.53
N VAL A 284 -12.70 4.75 19.29
CA VAL A 284 -13.42 3.55 19.74
C VAL A 284 -14.05 2.79 18.58
N LEU A 285 -14.66 3.51 17.63
CA LEU A 285 -15.30 2.92 16.45
C LEU A 285 -14.27 2.27 15.51
N HIS A 286 -13.08 2.83 15.43
CA HIS A 286 -11.94 2.22 14.74
C HIS A 286 -11.59 0.84 15.30
N GLU A 287 -11.45 0.70 16.62
CA GLU A 287 -11.21 -0.59 17.28
C GLU A 287 -12.35 -1.60 17.03
N LEU A 288 -13.58 -1.10 16.92
CA LEU A 288 -14.77 -1.90 16.60
C LEU A 288 -14.92 -2.19 15.10
N ARG A 289 -14.05 -1.68 14.22
CA ARG A 289 -14.11 -1.80 12.76
C ARG A 289 -15.40 -1.24 12.14
N ARG A 290 -15.99 -0.21 12.78
CA ARG A 290 -17.23 0.46 12.34
C ARG A 290 -16.89 1.72 11.53
N ASN A 291 -16.21 1.53 10.39
CA ASN A 291 -15.56 2.60 9.61
C ASN A 291 -16.50 3.72 9.13
N ASP A 292 -17.77 3.41 8.80
CA ASP A 292 -18.72 4.45 8.36
C ASP A 292 -19.12 5.40 9.50
N GLU A 293 -19.28 4.86 10.71
CA GLU A 293 -19.59 5.66 11.89
C GLU A 293 -18.37 6.44 12.40
N GLU A 294 -17.19 5.85 12.28
CA GLU A 294 -15.90 6.47 12.55
C GLU A 294 -15.74 7.73 11.67
N MET A 295 -15.92 7.58 10.35
CA MET A 295 -15.85 8.70 9.41
C MET A 295 -16.85 9.80 9.75
N TYR A 296 -18.08 9.44 10.11
CA TYR A 296 -19.07 10.39 10.57
C TYR A 296 -18.60 11.18 11.80
N CYS A 297 -17.93 10.52 12.75
CA CYS A 297 -17.39 11.21 13.93
C CYS A 297 -16.31 12.24 13.56
N TYR A 298 -15.39 11.90 12.65
CA TYR A 298 -14.41 12.89 12.17
C TYR A 298 -15.07 14.06 11.45
N GLU A 299 -16.12 13.82 10.66
CA GLU A 299 -16.90 14.89 10.03
C GLU A 299 -17.58 15.81 11.05
N GLN A 300 -18.12 15.26 12.14
CA GLN A 300 -18.68 16.05 13.22
C GLN A 300 -17.60 16.86 13.96
N ALA A 301 -16.47 16.25 14.30
CA ALA A 301 -15.34 16.95 14.92
C ALA A 301 -14.90 18.14 14.06
N LEU A 302 -14.74 17.93 12.74
CA LEU A 302 -14.32 18.96 11.79
C LEU A 302 -15.41 20.02 11.50
N ALA A 303 -16.68 19.67 11.68
CA ALA A 303 -17.79 20.63 11.59
C ALA A 303 -17.79 21.61 12.77
N HIS A 304 -17.36 21.16 13.96
CA HIS A 304 -17.23 22.00 15.16
C HIS A 304 -15.89 22.75 15.20
N ASP A 305 -14.80 22.13 14.79
CA ASP A 305 -13.49 22.76 14.61
C ASP A 305 -12.80 22.28 13.32
N SER A 306 -12.87 23.06 12.26
CA SER A 306 -12.24 22.76 10.97
C SER A 306 -10.71 22.73 11.01
N ASN A 307 -10.08 23.24 12.08
CA ASN A 307 -8.64 23.23 12.30
C ASN A 307 -8.19 22.15 13.32
N TYR A 308 -9.06 21.21 13.65
CA TYR A 308 -8.73 20.13 14.56
C TYR A 308 -7.87 19.06 13.87
N ALA A 309 -6.55 19.16 14.07
CA ALA A 309 -5.56 18.35 13.35
C ALA A 309 -5.74 16.83 13.57
N PHE A 310 -6.16 16.40 14.77
CA PHE A 310 -6.35 14.98 15.08
C PHE A 310 -7.49 14.34 14.26
N ALA A 311 -8.59 15.06 14.04
CA ALA A 311 -9.66 14.54 13.19
C ALA A 311 -9.25 14.47 11.71
N TRP A 312 -8.40 15.40 11.23
CA TRP A 312 -7.83 15.30 9.89
C TRP A 312 -6.89 14.10 9.77
N SER A 313 -6.05 13.85 10.78
CA SER A 313 -5.15 12.69 10.78
C SER A 313 -5.91 11.37 10.84
N GLY A 314 -6.85 11.22 11.78
CA GLY A 314 -7.68 10.03 11.90
C GLY A 314 -8.49 9.74 10.63
N ARG A 315 -9.15 10.78 10.08
CA ARG A 315 -9.83 10.67 8.78
C ARG A 315 -8.90 10.19 7.67
N GLY A 316 -7.67 10.70 7.63
CA GLY A 316 -6.66 10.29 6.66
C GLY A 316 -6.27 8.82 6.79
N MET A 317 -6.06 8.33 8.01
CA MET A 317 -5.74 6.93 8.29
C MET A 317 -6.88 6.00 7.86
N THR A 318 -8.11 6.30 8.26
CA THR A 318 -9.30 5.50 7.85
C THR A 318 -9.48 5.48 6.34
N LEU A 319 -9.25 6.60 5.65
CA LEU A 319 -9.31 6.66 4.18
C LEU A 319 -8.21 5.84 3.52
N ALA A 320 -7.01 5.82 4.09
CA ALA A 320 -5.89 5.00 3.60
C ALA A 320 -6.21 3.50 3.72
N GLU A 321 -6.77 3.07 4.86
CA GLU A 321 -7.22 1.68 5.06
C GLU A 321 -8.33 1.27 4.09
N GLN A 322 -9.21 2.19 3.72
CA GLN A 322 -10.24 1.97 2.70
C GLN A 322 -9.71 1.98 1.27
N GLY A 323 -8.41 2.19 1.06
CA GLY A 323 -7.80 2.34 -0.27
C GLY A 323 -8.15 3.65 -0.99
N ARG A 324 -8.75 4.62 -0.31
CA ARG A 324 -9.08 5.96 -0.83
C ARG A 324 -7.87 6.89 -0.74
N THR A 325 -6.79 6.46 -1.36
CA THR A 325 -5.43 7.00 -1.18
C THR A 325 -5.32 8.51 -1.42
N VAL A 326 -5.98 9.03 -2.47
CA VAL A 326 -5.91 10.47 -2.80
C VAL A 326 -6.55 11.31 -1.69
N GLU A 327 -7.68 10.87 -1.17
CA GLU A 327 -8.38 11.58 -0.10
C GLU A 327 -7.62 11.46 1.23
N ALA A 328 -6.98 10.32 1.48
CA ALA A 328 -6.11 10.12 2.64
C ALA A 328 -4.94 11.12 2.63
N LEU A 329 -4.23 11.23 1.50
CA LEU A 329 -3.10 12.15 1.36
C LEU A 329 -3.51 13.61 1.56
N LEU A 330 -4.70 14.01 1.06
CA LEU A 330 -5.24 15.35 1.28
C LEU A 330 -5.55 15.62 2.76
N ALA A 331 -6.08 14.62 3.46
CA ALA A 331 -6.36 14.74 4.88
C ALA A 331 -5.06 14.83 5.71
N PHE A 332 -4.04 14.04 5.38
CA PHE A 332 -2.71 14.12 6.01
C PHE A 332 -2.05 15.48 5.78
N ASP A 333 -2.09 15.99 4.55
CA ASP A 333 -1.58 17.33 4.25
C ASP A 333 -2.25 18.40 5.12
N ARG A 334 -3.58 18.33 5.25
CA ARG A 334 -4.30 19.28 6.09
C ARG A 334 -3.90 19.18 7.54
N ALA A 335 -3.76 17.97 8.07
CA ALA A 335 -3.29 17.73 9.43
C ALA A 335 -1.86 18.28 9.65
N LEU A 336 -0.94 18.06 8.71
CA LEU A 336 0.45 18.52 8.77
C LEU A 336 0.61 20.03 8.58
N ILE A 337 -0.32 20.69 7.86
CA ILE A 337 -0.37 22.16 7.81
C ILE A 337 -0.73 22.74 9.17
N LEU A 338 -1.63 22.08 9.90
CA LEU A 338 -2.08 22.51 11.22
C LEU A 338 -1.06 22.18 12.30
N ASP A 339 -0.48 20.98 12.27
CA ASP A 339 0.58 20.54 13.18
C ASP A 339 1.66 19.73 12.43
N PRO A 340 2.75 20.37 11.99
CA PRO A 340 3.82 19.71 11.23
C PRO A 340 4.71 18.78 12.07
N LYS A 341 4.54 18.75 13.40
CA LYS A 341 5.39 17.96 14.31
C LYS A 341 4.84 16.58 14.64
N GLN A 342 3.77 16.17 14.00
CA GLN A 342 3.18 14.85 14.20
C GLN A 342 3.91 13.79 13.36
N CYS A 343 4.88 13.11 13.99
CA CYS A 343 5.68 12.05 13.37
C CYS A 343 4.80 10.95 12.76
N VAL A 344 3.75 10.53 13.49
CA VAL A 344 2.81 9.49 13.06
C VAL A 344 2.14 9.80 11.72
N ILE A 345 1.81 11.07 11.46
CA ILE A 345 1.16 11.47 10.19
C ILE A 345 2.16 11.40 9.03
N TRP A 346 3.40 11.84 9.26
CA TRP A 346 4.46 11.71 8.26
C TRP A 346 4.72 10.25 7.90
N GLN A 347 4.73 9.36 8.91
CA GLN A 347 4.85 7.92 8.70
C GLN A 347 3.65 7.37 7.91
N ALA A 348 2.41 7.64 8.34
CA ALA A 348 1.20 7.18 7.64
C ALA A 348 1.12 7.69 6.19
N MET A 349 1.56 8.92 5.95
CA MET A 349 1.69 9.49 4.61
C MET A 349 2.72 8.72 3.78
N SER A 350 3.89 8.39 4.36
CA SER A 350 4.92 7.60 3.71
C SER A 350 4.42 6.20 3.33
N ASP A 351 3.76 5.51 4.25
CA ASP A 351 3.21 4.17 4.03
C ASP A 351 2.13 4.19 2.93
N THR A 352 1.27 5.21 2.95
CA THR A 352 0.25 5.42 1.92
C THR A 352 0.87 5.67 0.54
N LEU A 353 1.92 6.48 0.46
CA LEU A 353 2.66 6.74 -0.77
C LEU A 353 3.41 5.50 -1.27
N TYR A 354 3.96 4.71 -0.36
CA TYR A 354 4.62 3.45 -0.67
C TYR A 354 3.64 2.45 -1.30
N SER A 355 2.42 2.32 -0.75
CA SER A 355 1.40 1.39 -1.27
C SER A 355 0.99 1.67 -2.72
N ILE A 356 1.09 2.91 -3.16
CA ILE A 356 0.84 3.32 -4.57
C ILE A 356 2.12 3.49 -5.39
N GLN A 357 3.22 2.92 -4.91
CA GLN A 357 4.54 2.91 -5.56
C GLN A 357 5.17 4.30 -5.80
N ARG A 358 4.70 5.33 -5.09
CA ARG A 358 5.30 6.67 -5.12
C ARG A 358 6.50 6.77 -4.17
N TYR A 359 7.50 5.95 -4.43
CA TYR A 359 8.64 5.75 -3.51
C TYR A 359 9.45 7.01 -3.23
N SER A 360 9.62 7.90 -4.21
CA SER A 360 10.36 9.16 -4.00
C SER A 360 9.65 10.09 -3.01
N ASP A 361 8.32 10.15 -3.09
CA ASP A 361 7.52 10.97 -2.18
C ASP A 361 7.44 10.33 -0.79
N ALA A 362 7.32 8.99 -0.75
CA ALA A 362 7.39 8.23 0.49
C ALA A 362 8.72 8.47 1.23
N LEU A 363 9.84 8.55 0.48
CA LEU A 363 11.15 8.85 1.04
C LEU A 363 11.21 10.24 1.67
N ILE A 364 10.60 11.25 1.05
CA ILE A 364 10.53 12.61 1.60
C ILE A 364 9.71 12.61 2.91
N ALA A 365 8.57 11.94 2.92
CA ALA A 365 7.71 11.88 4.10
C ALA A 365 8.41 11.17 5.27
N ILE A 366 9.07 10.01 5.02
CA ILE A 366 9.78 9.29 6.07
C ILE A 366 11.01 10.07 6.58
N ASP A 367 11.65 10.88 5.73
CA ASP A 367 12.74 11.74 6.15
C ASP A 367 12.26 12.81 7.14
N HIS A 368 11.09 13.42 6.91
CA HIS A 368 10.49 14.33 7.88
C HIS A 368 10.12 13.64 9.20
N ALA A 369 9.60 12.41 9.15
CA ALA A 369 9.36 11.63 10.37
C ALA A 369 10.66 11.39 11.16
N LEU A 370 11.75 11.04 10.46
CA LEU A 370 13.07 10.81 11.05
C LEU A 370 13.74 12.09 11.60
N GLU A 371 13.45 13.26 11.03
CA GLU A 371 13.88 14.55 11.61
C GLU A 371 13.24 14.79 12.97
N LEU A 372 12.00 14.32 13.17
CA LEU A 372 11.27 14.44 14.44
C LEU A 372 11.70 13.36 15.43
N GLU A 373 11.86 12.12 14.99
CA GLU A 373 12.16 10.97 15.84
C GLU A 373 13.36 10.16 15.31
N THR A 374 14.56 10.71 15.43
CA THR A 374 15.80 10.11 14.90
C THR A 374 16.13 8.71 15.46
N ASN A 375 15.65 8.39 16.66
CA ASN A 375 15.94 7.11 17.33
C ASN A 375 14.81 6.07 17.18
N ASN A 376 13.81 6.33 16.36
CA ASN A 376 12.73 5.41 16.10
C ASN A 376 13.19 4.36 15.07
N THR A 377 13.37 3.13 15.52
CA THR A 377 13.86 2.00 14.71
C THR A 377 12.96 1.69 13.53
N ALA A 378 11.63 1.75 13.74
CA ALA A 378 10.65 1.43 12.69
C ALA A 378 10.74 2.41 11.50
N LEU A 379 11.06 3.69 11.74
CA LEU A 379 11.21 4.67 10.66
C LEU A 379 12.46 4.39 9.80
N TRP A 380 13.56 3.97 10.42
CA TRP A 380 14.77 3.56 9.68
C TRP A 380 14.52 2.33 8.84
N ASP A 381 13.77 1.38 9.37
CA ASP A 381 13.37 0.15 8.67
C ASP A 381 12.46 0.49 7.47
N THR A 382 11.41 1.29 7.68
CA THR A 382 10.54 1.78 6.59
C THR A 382 11.34 2.50 5.51
N LYS A 383 12.29 3.37 5.89
CA LYS A 383 13.17 4.06 4.93
C LYS A 383 14.02 3.07 4.13
N GLY A 384 14.57 2.06 4.78
CA GLY A 384 15.31 0.98 4.13
C GLY A 384 14.45 0.24 3.10
N ASN A 385 13.22 -0.12 3.47
CA ASN A 385 12.27 -0.79 2.59
C ASN A 385 11.90 0.06 1.37
N ILE A 386 11.68 1.37 1.54
CA ILE A 386 11.45 2.30 0.42
C ILE A 386 12.66 2.30 -0.54
N LEU A 387 13.88 2.43 0.00
CA LEU A 387 15.11 2.46 -0.80
C LEU A 387 15.36 1.15 -1.55
N ARG A 388 15.04 0.00 -0.95
CA ARG A 388 15.08 -1.32 -1.60
C ARG A 388 14.15 -1.37 -2.81
N ARG A 389 12.91 -0.89 -2.70
CA ARG A 389 11.96 -0.78 -3.84
C ARG A 389 12.45 0.20 -4.92
N MET A 390 13.19 1.23 -4.55
CA MET A 390 13.87 2.13 -5.49
C MET A 390 15.13 1.53 -6.14
N GLN A 391 15.43 0.26 -5.89
CA GLN A 391 16.63 -0.45 -6.38
C GLN A 391 17.95 0.21 -5.94
N LYS A 392 17.99 0.74 -4.72
CA LYS A 392 19.16 1.35 -4.07
C LYS A 392 19.66 0.49 -2.90
N PRO A 393 20.16 -0.73 -3.15
CA PRO A 393 20.44 -1.71 -2.10
C PRO A 393 21.52 -1.27 -1.10
N ASP A 394 22.53 -0.50 -1.52
CA ASP A 394 23.57 0.00 -0.60
C ASP A 394 23.03 1.01 0.41
N GLU A 395 22.13 1.91 -0.06
CA GLU A 395 21.47 2.88 0.81
C GLU A 395 20.50 2.15 1.76
N ALA A 396 19.69 1.20 1.26
CA ALA A 396 18.77 0.39 2.05
C ALA A 396 19.50 -0.36 3.18
N LEU A 397 20.58 -1.09 2.83
CA LEU A 397 21.42 -1.79 3.80
C LEU A 397 21.95 -0.86 4.91
N SER A 398 22.27 0.39 4.57
CA SER A 398 22.73 1.38 5.54
C SER A 398 21.63 1.75 6.54
N MET A 399 20.38 1.86 6.07
CA MET A 399 19.22 2.16 6.91
C MET A 399 18.86 0.99 7.82
N HIS A 400 18.77 -0.23 7.29
CA HIS A 400 18.49 -1.41 8.11
C HIS A 400 19.61 -1.71 9.12
N ARG A 401 20.88 -1.44 8.77
CA ARG A 401 21.98 -1.46 9.76
C ARG A 401 21.81 -0.44 10.86
N ARG A 402 21.28 0.75 10.54
CA ARG A 402 20.97 1.74 11.57
C ARG A 402 19.84 1.26 12.48
N ALA A 403 18.80 0.63 11.93
CA ALA A 403 17.73 0.01 12.69
C ALA A 403 18.25 -1.07 13.65
N THR A 404 19.07 -2.01 13.18
CA THR A 404 19.65 -3.07 14.03
C THR A 404 20.64 -2.54 15.09
N GLN A 405 21.29 -1.40 14.85
CA GLN A 405 22.15 -0.73 15.87
C GLN A 405 21.32 -0.05 16.96
N LEU A 406 20.16 0.50 16.62
CA LEU A 406 19.27 1.16 17.58
C LEU A 406 18.54 0.13 18.44
N ASP A 407 18.06 -0.94 17.81
CA ASP A 407 17.41 -2.06 18.48
C ASP A 407 17.98 -3.41 18.00
N PRO A 408 19.00 -3.93 18.67
CA PRO A 408 19.58 -5.23 18.36
C PRO A 408 18.64 -6.42 18.60
N GLN A 409 17.52 -6.24 19.30
CA GLN A 409 16.53 -7.28 19.58
C GLN A 409 15.40 -7.31 18.56
N ASN A 410 15.38 -6.40 17.58
CA ASN A 410 14.39 -6.38 16.52
C ASN A 410 14.73 -7.42 15.44
N ALA A 411 14.02 -8.56 15.48
CA ALA A 411 14.19 -9.65 14.51
C ALA A 411 13.88 -9.23 13.07
N THR A 412 12.86 -8.38 12.88
CA THR A 412 12.45 -7.88 11.56
C THR A 412 13.55 -7.03 10.92
N ALA A 413 14.20 -6.15 11.68
CA ALA A 413 15.29 -5.34 11.15
C ALA A 413 16.50 -6.19 10.71
N TRP A 414 16.82 -7.28 11.43
CA TRP A 414 17.84 -8.25 11.00
C TRP A 414 17.43 -9.00 9.74
N PHE A 415 16.17 -9.39 9.63
CA PHE A 415 15.61 -10.03 8.44
C PHE A 415 15.69 -9.12 7.22
N ASP A 416 15.29 -7.83 7.34
CA ASP A 416 15.36 -6.88 6.23
C ASP A 416 16.79 -6.52 5.83
N GLN A 417 17.69 -6.40 6.81
CA GLN A 417 19.14 -6.28 6.52
C GLN A 417 19.68 -7.50 5.75
N ALA A 418 19.25 -8.70 6.12
CA ALA A 418 19.65 -9.93 5.43
C ALA A 418 19.08 -10.01 4.01
N ASN A 419 17.85 -9.55 3.79
CA ASN A 419 17.26 -9.44 2.46
C ASN A 419 18.07 -8.51 1.54
N ASP A 420 18.50 -7.34 2.01
CA ASP A 420 19.37 -6.44 1.24
C ASP A 420 20.68 -7.12 0.85
N LEU A 421 21.31 -7.82 1.80
CA LEU A 421 22.55 -8.56 1.55
C LEU A 421 22.36 -9.70 0.54
N ARG A 422 21.22 -10.41 0.58
CA ARG A 422 20.82 -11.42 -0.39
C ARG A 422 20.71 -10.81 -1.78
N ASP A 423 19.99 -9.69 -1.91
CA ASP A 423 19.76 -8.99 -3.19
C ASP A 423 21.08 -8.49 -3.79
N MET A 424 22.02 -8.09 -2.95
CA MET A 424 23.41 -7.77 -3.33
C MET A 424 24.28 -9.02 -3.58
N ARG A 425 23.74 -10.24 -3.51
CA ARG A 425 24.44 -11.52 -3.63
C ARG A 425 25.55 -11.74 -2.58
N ARG A 426 25.51 -11.06 -1.45
CA ARG A 426 26.42 -11.23 -0.32
C ARG A 426 25.93 -12.36 0.58
N PHE A 427 25.81 -13.57 0.02
CA PHE A 427 25.09 -14.70 0.59
C PHE A 427 25.58 -15.14 1.97
N VAL A 428 26.89 -15.10 2.22
CA VAL A 428 27.45 -15.51 3.54
C VAL A 428 27.02 -14.52 4.64
N GLU A 429 27.00 -13.23 4.33
CA GLU A 429 26.58 -12.22 5.29
C GLU A 429 25.05 -12.22 5.46
N ALA A 430 24.31 -12.47 4.37
CA ALA A 430 22.86 -12.65 4.43
C ALA A 430 22.47 -13.82 5.34
N LEU A 431 23.17 -14.97 5.20
CA LEU A 431 22.95 -16.15 6.04
C LEU A 431 23.13 -15.81 7.53
N ALA A 432 24.19 -15.11 7.90
CA ALA A 432 24.42 -14.69 9.27
C ALA A 432 23.32 -13.74 9.79
N GLY A 433 22.78 -12.86 8.93
CA GLY A 433 21.67 -11.98 9.27
C GLY A 433 20.36 -12.75 9.52
N TYR A 434 20.04 -13.74 8.65
CA TYR A 434 18.88 -14.61 8.87
C TYR A 434 19.03 -15.46 10.14
N ASP A 435 20.22 -16.01 10.40
CA ASP A 435 20.50 -16.74 11.63
C ASP A 435 20.27 -15.87 12.87
N GLN A 436 20.65 -14.60 12.81
CA GLN A 436 20.41 -13.65 13.90
C GLN A 436 18.92 -13.33 14.05
N ALA A 437 18.19 -13.10 12.96
CA ALA A 437 16.75 -12.86 12.99
C ALA A 437 16.00 -14.06 13.61
N LEU A 438 16.34 -15.28 13.19
CA LEU A 438 15.74 -16.52 13.65
C LEU A 438 16.12 -16.90 15.10
N ALA A 439 17.28 -16.45 15.57
CA ALA A 439 17.66 -16.59 16.99
C ALA A 439 16.80 -15.69 17.89
N LEU A 440 16.33 -14.55 17.39
CA LEU A 440 15.46 -13.62 18.10
C LEU A 440 13.99 -14.03 17.98
N ASP A 441 13.54 -14.36 16.78
CA ASP A 441 12.19 -14.86 16.51
C ASP A 441 12.23 -16.10 15.59
N PRO A 442 12.19 -17.31 16.17
CA PRO A 442 12.17 -18.56 15.41
C PRO A 442 10.91 -18.76 14.55
N THR A 443 9.84 -17.98 14.75
CA THR A 443 8.56 -18.15 14.07
C THR A 443 8.48 -17.42 12.72
N LEU A 444 9.51 -16.69 12.33
CA LEU A 444 9.60 -15.96 11.07
C LEU A 444 9.74 -16.92 9.88
N ALA A 445 8.61 -17.43 9.35
CA ALA A 445 8.60 -18.36 8.22
C ALA A 445 9.33 -17.80 6.98
N GLY A 446 9.17 -16.48 6.69
CA GLY A 446 9.88 -15.80 5.60
C GLY A 446 11.40 -15.81 5.77
N ALA A 447 11.90 -15.70 7.00
CA ALA A 447 13.33 -15.76 7.28
C ALA A 447 13.89 -17.16 7.03
N TRP A 448 13.18 -18.21 7.47
CA TRP A 448 13.53 -19.59 7.17
C TRP A 448 13.54 -19.87 5.66
N TYR A 449 12.51 -19.44 4.95
CA TYR A 449 12.41 -19.58 3.50
C TYR A 449 13.56 -18.87 2.77
N ASN A 450 13.85 -17.62 3.08
CA ASN A 450 14.93 -16.85 2.45
C ASN A 450 16.32 -17.40 2.83
N ARG A 451 16.48 -17.91 4.06
CA ARG A 451 17.67 -18.65 4.48
C ARG A 451 17.89 -19.89 3.61
N GLY A 452 16.84 -20.66 3.35
CA GLY A 452 16.86 -21.81 2.45
C GLY A 452 17.31 -21.42 1.04
N ASN A 453 16.77 -20.34 0.47
CA ASN A 453 17.18 -19.85 -0.84
C ASN A 453 18.66 -19.45 -0.90
N VAL A 454 19.16 -18.80 0.15
CA VAL A 454 20.59 -18.45 0.26
C VAL A 454 21.47 -19.70 0.38
N LEU A 455 21.04 -20.71 1.13
CA LEU A 455 21.76 -21.97 1.27
C LEU A 455 21.81 -22.77 -0.04
N VAL A 456 20.74 -22.73 -0.85
CA VAL A 456 20.77 -23.28 -2.23
C VAL A 456 21.82 -22.57 -3.07
N ALA A 457 21.87 -21.24 -3.02
CA ALA A 457 22.88 -20.47 -3.75
C ALA A 457 24.32 -20.79 -3.30
N LEU A 458 24.51 -21.15 -2.03
CA LEU A 458 25.77 -21.59 -1.45
C LEU A 458 26.05 -23.11 -1.66
N ARG A 459 25.13 -23.84 -2.28
CA ARG A 459 25.12 -25.30 -2.49
C ARG A 459 25.14 -26.13 -1.21
N MET A 460 24.58 -25.62 -0.15
CA MET A 460 24.37 -26.27 1.14
C MET A 460 22.94 -26.88 1.16
N PHE A 461 22.76 -27.94 0.37
CA PHE A 461 21.43 -28.45 0.01
C PHE A 461 20.68 -29.10 1.17
N ASP A 462 21.36 -29.80 2.06
CA ASP A 462 20.70 -30.45 3.20
C ASP A 462 20.17 -29.40 4.20
N GLU A 463 20.98 -28.39 4.52
CA GLU A 463 20.60 -27.30 5.40
C GLU A 463 19.52 -26.41 4.76
N ALA A 464 19.48 -26.29 3.41
CA ALA A 464 18.44 -25.61 2.68
C ALA A 464 17.09 -26.34 2.84
N LEU A 465 17.08 -27.68 2.71
CA LEU A 465 15.88 -28.48 2.92
C LEU A 465 15.36 -28.35 4.35
N GLU A 466 16.23 -28.41 5.36
CA GLU A 466 15.86 -28.18 6.76
C GLU A 466 15.25 -26.79 6.95
N SER A 467 15.81 -25.76 6.28
CA SER A 467 15.27 -24.40 6.37
C SER A 467 13.88 -24.28 5.73
N TYR A 468 13.65 -24.94 4.58
CA TYR A 468 12.31 -25.00 3.98
C TYR A 468 11.32 -25.77 4.87
N ASP A 469 11.76 -26.84 5.53
CA ASP A 469 10.92 -27.59 6.46
C ASP A 469 10.48 -26.70 7.63
N HIS A 470 11.41 -25.97 8.25
CA HIS A 470 11.06 -25.01 9.31
C HIS A 470 10.13 -23.89 8.81
N ALA A 471 10.36 -23.36 7.61
CA ALA A 471 9.44 -22.38 7.04
C ALA A 471 8.01 -22.92 6.95
N LEU A 472 7.86 -24.19 6.52
CA LEU A 472 6.59 -24.88 6.35
C LEU A 472 5.95 -25.35 7.66
N ASP A 473 6.75 -25.58 8.71
CA ASP A 473 6.25 -25.87 10.05
C ASP A 473 5.53 -24.66 10.66
N TYR A 474 5.98 -23.43 10.34
CA TYR A 474 5.37 -22.19 10.80
C TYR A 474 4.30 -21.66 9.85
N ASP A 475 4.46 -21.88 8.53
CA ASP A 475 3.47 -21.50 7.51
C ASP A 475 3.34 -22.60 6.45
N GLU A 476 2.40 -23.55 6.66
CA GLU A 476 2.09 -24.61 5.71
C GLU A 476 1.50 -24.06 4.39
N GLY A 477 0.96 -22.83 4.40
CA GLY A 477 0.42 -22.13 3.23
C GLY A 477 1.48 -21.51 2.31
N LEU A 478 2.76 -21.52 2.68
CA LEU A 478 3.83 -20.89 1.91
C LEU A 478 4.17 -21.71 0.65
N ILE A 479 3.43 -21.44 -0.43
CA ILE A 479 3.53 -22.15 -1.72
C ILE A 479 4.97 -22.15 -2.26
N SER A 480 5.65 -21.00 -2.18
CA SER A 480 7.01 -20.82 -2.67
C SER A 480 8.01 -21.75 -1.96
N ALA A 481 7.80 -22.00 -0.65
CA ALA A 481 8.66 -22.93 0.09
C ALA A 481 8.44 -24.39 -0.35
N TRP A 482 7.20 -24.82 -0.52
CA TRP A 482 6.89 -26.14 -1.08
C TRP A 482 7.49 -26.32 -2.47
N TYR A 483 7.31 -25.33 -3.35
CA TYR A 483 7.83 -25.37 -4.71
C TYR A 483 9.36 -25.40 -4.74
N ASN A 484 10.04 -24.52 -4.00
CA ASN A 484 11.51 -24.48 -3.97
C ASN A 484 12.10 -25.74 -3.35
N LYS A 485 11.48 -26.28 -2.29
CA LYS A 485 11.82 -27.57 -1.71
C LYS A 485 11.72 -28.69 -2.76
N GLY A 486 10.59 -28.76 -3.49
CA GLY A 486 10.38 -29.73 -4.55
C GLY A 486 11.40 -29.60 -5.68
N SER A 487 11.70 -28.38 -6.10
CA SER A 487 12.67 -28.09 -7.15
C SER A 487 14.09 -28.51 -6.73
N LEU A 488 14.49 -28.21 -5.49
CA LEU A 488 15.77 -28.63 -4.95
C LEU A 488 15.85 -30.17 -4.84
N LEU A 489 14.82 -30.82 -4.33
CA LEU A 489 14.74 -32.30 -4.26
C LEU A 489 14.84 -32.93 -5.66
N HIS A 490 14.21 -32.33 -6.67
CA HIS A 490 14.34 -32.79 -8.05
C HIS A 490 15.78 -32.62 -8.57
N GLU A 491 16.43 -31.48 -8.31
CA GLU A 491 17.81 -31.18 -8.73
C GLU A 491 18.81 -32.21 -8.13
N ILE A 492 18.65 -32.58 -6.87
CA ILE A 492 19.52 -33.55 -6.21
C ILE A 492 19.13 -35.02 -6.46
N GLY A 493 18.13 -35.27 -7.34
CA GLY A 493 17.71 -36.59 -7.76
C GLY A 493 16.71 -37.29 -6.83
N ARG A 494 16.20 -36.64 -5.78
CA ARG A 494 15.19 -37.17 -4.84
C ARG A 494 13.77 -36.97 -5.40
N HIS A 495 13.51 -37.50 -6.61
CA HIS A 495 12.33 -37.19 -7.39
C HIS A 495 11.01 -37.59 -6.73
N GLU A 496 10.94 -38.69 -5.99
CA GLU A 496 9.70 -39.10 -5.29
C GLU A 496 9.34 -38.12 -4.17
N GLU A 497 10.32 -37.59 -3.47
CA GLU A 497 10.09 -36.59 -2.43
C GLU A 497 9.74 -35.22 -3.06
N ALA A 498 10.33 -34.90 -4.20
CA ALA A 498 9.95 -33.72 -4.98
C ALA A 498 8.46 -33.73 -5.37
N LEU A 499 7.92 -34.91 -5.78
CA LEU A 499 6.52 -35.05 -6.11
C LEU A 499 5.62 -34.70 -4.91
N VAL A 500 5.98 -35.16 -3.71
CA VAL A 500 5.23 -34.84 -2.49
C VAL A 500 5.20 -33.33 -2.25
N ALA A 501 6.35 -32.64 -2.42
CA ALA A 501 6.42 -31.20 -2.23
C ALA A 501 5.60 -30.44 -3.29
N PHE A 502 5.68 -30.82 -4.57
CA PHE A 502 4.85 -30.23 -5.62
C PHE A 502 3.35 -30.48 -5.39
N ASP A 503 2.96 -31.67 -4.92
CA ASP A 503 1.58 -31.98 -4.60
C ASP A 503 1.05 -31.09 -3.44
N ARG A 504 1.89 -30.81 -2.44
CA ARG A 504 1.57 -29.86 -1.37
C ARG A 504 1.40 -28.43 -1.91
N ALA A 505 2.33 -27.96 -2.75
CA ALA A 505 2.19 -26.65 -3.40
C ALA A 505 0.87 -26.52 -4.19
N LEU A 506 0.52 -27.58 -4.95
CA LEU A 506 -0.70 -27.67 -5.75
C LEU A 506 -1.99 -27.84 -4.91
N ALA A 507 -1.87 -28.40 -3.72
CA ALA A 507 -3.00 -28.47 -2.78
C ALA A 507 -3.34 -27.07 -2.21
N VAL A 508 -2.35 -26.20 -2.04
CA VAL A 508 -2.56 -24.82 -1.62
C VAL A 508 -3.07 -23.97 -2.79
N ASN A 509 -2.43 -24.08 -3.97
CA ASN A 509 -2.88 -23.39 -5.18
C ASN A 509 -2.79 -24.31 -6.41
N ILE A 510 -3.94 -24.82 -6.85
CA ILE A 510 -4.02 -25.69 -8.02
C ILE A 510 -3.61 -25.01 -9.33
N HIS A 511 -3.63 -23.68 -9.39
CA HIS A 511 -3.23 -22.89 -10.55
C HIS A 511 -1.74 -22.52 -10.56
N TYR A 512 -0.92 -23.08 -9.67
CA TYR A 512 0.51 -22.81 -9.64
C TYR A 512 1.24 -23.59 -10.75
N ILE A 513 1.32 -22.99 -11.93
CA ILE A 513 1.75 -23.60 -13.20
C ILE A 513 3.17 -24.19 -13.09
N ALA A 514 4.09 -23.45 -12.45
CA ALA A 514 5.46 -23.91 -12.28
C ALA A 514 5.56 -25.25 -11.52
N ALA A 515 4.68 -25.48 -10.54
CA ALA A 515 4.63 -26.75 -9.82
C ALA A 515 4.11 -27.89 -10.70
N TRP A 516 3.09 -27.67 -11.54
CA TRP A 516 2.62 -28.65 -12.49
C TRP A 516 3.71 -29.04 -13.50
N ASN A 517 4.43 -28.03 -14.04
CA ASN A 517 5.53 -28.25 -14.98
C ASN A 517 6.65 -29.07 -14.33
N ASN A 518 7.13 -28.67 -13.14
CA ASN A 518 8.24 -29.38 -12.47
C ASN A 518 7.81 -30.74 -11.93
N LYS A 519 6.56 -30.93 -11.53
CA LYS A 519 5.97 -32.25 -11.25
C LYS A 519 6.03 -33.15 -12.48
N GLY A 520 5.71 -32.63 -13.66
CA GLY A 520 5.85 -33.34 -14.93
C GLY A 520 7.29 -33.77 -15.20
N LEU A 521 8.26 -32.91 -14.95
CA LEU A 521 9.70 -33.21 -15.09
C LEU A 521 10.17 -34.26 -14.07
N ALA A 522 9.73 -34.19 -12.82
CA ALA A 522 10.05 -35.18 -11.81
C ALA A 522 9.48 -36.57 -12.17
N LEU A 523 8.25 -36.64 -12.64
CA LEU A 523 7.61 -37.86 -13.14
C LEU A 523 8.31 -38.42 -14.39
N PHE A 524 8.77 -37.55 -15.27
CA PHE A 524 9.56 -37.94 -16.44
C PHE A 524 10.91 -38.57 -16.03
N ALA A 525 11.60 -38.00 -15.05
CA ALA A 525 12.84 -38.54 -14.51
C ALA A 525 12.64 -39.93 -13.88
N LEU A 526 11.48 -40.17 -13.27
CA LEU A 526 11.07 -41.47 -12.74
C LEU A 526 10.55 -42.42 -13.81
N ASN A 527 10.56 -42.03 -15.09
CA ASN A 527 9.99 -42.76 -16.22
C ASN A 527 8.48 -43.08 -16.07
N ARG A 528 7.73 -42.29 -15.28
CA ARG A 528 6.28 -42.36 -15.13
C ARG A 528 5.61 -41.49 -16.20
N LEU A 529 5.78 -41.90 -17.49
CA LEU A 529 5.53 -41.02 -18.64
C LEU A 529 4.07 -40.60 -18.79
N ASP A 530 3.09 -41.47 -18.52
CA ASP A 530 1.66 -41.13 -18.63
C ASP A 530 1.23 -40.10 -17.57
N GLU A 531 1.76 -40.24 -16.36
CA GLU A 531 1.51 -39.28 -15.28
C GLU A 531 2.22 -37.94 -15.56
N ALA A 532 3.44 -37.98 -16.11
CA ALA A 532 4.16 -36.79 -16.55
C ALA A 532 3.36 -36.01 -17.60
N LEU A 533 2.81 -36.73 -18.59
CA LEU A 533 1.95 -36.12 -19.60
C LEU A 533 0.70 -35.49 -18.98
N ALA A 534 0.05 -36.17 -18.04
CA ALA A 534 -1.13 -35.65 -17.36
C ALA A 534 -0.82 -34.36 -16.56
N ALA A 535 0.35 -34.30 -15.88
CA ALA A 535 0.78 -33.09 -15.15
C ALA A 535 1.05 -31.93 -16.12
N LEU A 536 1.73 -32.19 -17.25
CA LEU A 536 2.00 -31.18 -18.27
C LEU A 536 0.75 -30.74 -19.06
N ASP A 537 -0.25 -31.63 -19.18
CA ASP A 537 -1.56 -31.28 -19.70
C ASP A 537 -2.27 -30.24 -18.80
N GLN A 538 -2.14 -30.39 -17.47
CA GLN A 538 -2.65 -29.37 -16.54
C GLN A 538 -1.88 -28.05 -16.68
N ALA A 539 -0.54 -28.08 -16.71
CA ALA A 539 0.28 -26.88 -16.91
C ALA A 539 -0.12 -26.11 -18.19
N THR A 540 -0.20 -26.82 -19.33
CA THR A 540 -0.59 -26.22 -20.61
C THR A 540 -2.06 -25.81 -20.70
N SER A 541 -2.93 -26.37 -19.87
CA SER A 541 -4.34 -25.99 -19.78
C SER A 541 -4.53 -24.70 -19.00
N PHE A 542 -3.78 -24.52 -17.91
CA PHE A 542 -3.87 -23.32 -17.06
C PHE A 542 -3.10 -22.12 -17.64
N ALA A 543 -1.99 -22.38 -18.34
CA ALA A 543 -1.20 -21.36 -19.02
C ALA A 543 -0.85 -21.81 -20.45
N PRO A 544 -1.79 -21.65 -21.41
CA PRO A 544 -1.56 -22.04 -22.78
C PRO A 544 -0.49 -21.18 -23.51
N GLU A 545 -0.13 -20.04 -22.95
CA GLU A 545 0.92 -19.14 -23.42
C GLU A 545 2.33 -19.49 -22.92
N GLU A 546 2.46 -20.42 -21.96
CA GLU A 546 3.74 -20.78 -21.37
C GLU A 546 4.51 -21.78 -22.27
N SER A 547 5.55 -21.30 -22.98
CA SER A 547 6.31 -22.09 -23.94
C SER A 547 7.00 -23.31 -23.34
N ASP A 548 7.55 -23.17 -22.10
CA ASP A 548 8.31 -24.23 -21.42
C ASP A 548 7.45 -25.46 -21.13
N ALA A 549 6.18 -25.25 -20.72
CA ALA A 549 5.26 -26.36 -20.48
C ALA A 549 4.95 -27.15 -21.75
N TRP A 550 4.77 -26.46 -22.87
CA TRP A 550 4.56 -27.11 -24.17
C TRP A 550 5.80 -27.85 -24.68
N TYR A 551 7.00 -27.26 -24.48
CA TYR A 551 8.26 -27.91 -24.80
C TYR A 551 8.44 -29.20 -24.00
N ASN A 552 8.25 -29.16 -22.68
CA ASN A 552 8.37 -30.32 -21.80
C ASN A 552 7.34 -31.41 -22.15
N LYS A 553 6.11 -31.02 -22.48
CA LYS A 553 5.08 -31.93 -22.99
C LYS A 553 5.50 -32.60 -24.29
N ALA A 554 6.11 -31.87 -25.21
CA ALA A 554 6.65 -32.46 -26.44
C ALA A 554 7.74 -33.51 -26.17
N VAL A 555 8.63 -33.27 -25.22
CA VAL A 555 9.66 -34.22 -24.81
C VAL A 555 9.05 -35.52 -24.26
N VAL A 556 8.04 -35.42 -23.40
CA VAL A 556 7.32 -36.58 -22.84
C VAL A 556 6.59 -37.36 -23.95
N LEU A 557 5.87 -36.66 -24.82
CA LEU A 557 5.17 -37.28 -25.97
C LEU A 557 6.12 -38.00 -26.91
N HIS A 558 7.29 -37.42 -27.17
CA HIS A 558 8.33 -38.08 -27.96
C HIS A 558 8.81 -39.38 -27.34
N LYS A 559 9.06 -39.36 -26.02
CA LYS A 559 9.48 -40.55 -25.24
C LYS A 559 8.38 -41.65 -25.24
N LEU A 560 7.09 -41.25 -25.29
CA LEU A 560 5.93 -42.15 -25.42
C LEU A 560 5.74 -42.70 -26.86
N GLY A 561 6.54 -42.26 -27.82
CA GLY A 561 6.39 -42.64 -29.24
C GLY A 561 5.29 -41.87 -29.99
N ARG A 562 4.65 -40.88 -29.39
CA ARG A 562 3.56 -40.05 -29.97
C ARG A 562 4.16 -38.89 -30.80
N GLY A 563 4.96 -39.25 -31.83
CA GLY A 563 5.80 -38.31 -32.55
C GLY A 563 5.08 -37.20 -33.31
N GLN A 564 3.82 -37.39 -33.76
CA GLN A 564 3.05 -36.34 -34.41
C GLN A 564 2.60 -35.26 -33.40
N GLU A 565 2.11 -35.68 -32.28
CA GLU A 565 1.67 -34.79 -31.20
C GLU A 565 2.87 -34.04 -30.57
N ALA A 566 3.99 -34.74 -30.40
CA ALA A 566 5.24 -34.12 -29.94
C ALA A 566 5.68 -32.96 -30.86
N ARG A 567 5.62 -33.15 -32.19
CA ARG A 567 5.95 -32.09 -33.14
C ARG A 567 4.99 -30.90 -33.03
N ALA A 568 3.70 -31.16 -32.95
CA ALA A 568 2.70 -30.09 -32.81
C ALA A 568 2.94 -29.24 -31.54
N CYS A 569 3.20 -29.89 -30.41
CA CYS A 569 3.52 -29.19 -29.17
C CYS A 569 4.83 -28.39 -29.26
N HIS A 570 5.86 -28.95 -29.89
CA HIS A 570 7.13 -28.26 -30.09
C HIS A 570 7.02 -27.04 -31.02
N GLU A 571 6.28 -27.16 -32.14
CA GLU A 571 6.01 -26.06 -33.08
C GLU A 571 5.23 -24.95 -32.39
N TRP A 572 4.29 -25.31 -31.49
CA TRP A 572 3.54 -24.35 -30.72
C TRP A 572 4.43 -23.60 -29.70
N ALA A 573 5.28 -24.32 -28.94
CA ALA A 573 6.25 -23.71 -28.03
C ALA A 573 7.15 -22.69 -28.77
N GLN A 574 7.71 -23.06 -29.94
CA GLN A 574 8.52 -22.14 -30.74
C GLN A 574 7.74 -20.92 -31.26
N THR A 575 6.44 -21.06 -31.47
CA THR A 575 5.60 -19.94 -31.90
C THR A 575 5.41 -18.96 -30.77
N LEU A 576 5.18 -19.44 -29.52
CA LEU A 576 5.06 -18.63 -28.33
C LEU A 576 6.37 -17.89 -28.01
N GLU A 577 7.52 -18.57 -28.12
CA GLU A 577 8.84 -17.93 -27.93
C GLU A 577 9.05 -16.76 -28.91
N ARG A 578 8.72 -16.95 -30.19
CA ARG A 578 8.84 -15.87 -31.20
C ARG A 578 7.89 -14.71 -30.95
N GLN A 579 6.68 -14.99 -30.43
CA GLN A 579 5.73 -13.95 -30.07
C GLN A 579 6.26 -13.12 -28.88
N ALA A 580 6.77 -13.78 -27.84
CA ALA A 580 7.38 -13.12 -26.70
C ALA A 580 8.62 -12.27 -27.08
N GLU A 581 9.45 -12.75 -28.02
CA GLU A 581 10.59 -11.98 -28.56
C GLU A 581 10.13 -10.73 -29.32
N GLN A 582 8.99 -10.79 -30.03
CA GLN A 582 8.44 -9.67 -30.80
C GLN A 582 7.77 -8.62 -29.91
N GLU A 583 7.18 -9.01 -28.79
CA GLU A 583 6.57 -8.10 -27.82
C GLU A 583 7.63 -7.35 -27.00
N ASN A 584 8.83 -7.94 -26.83
CA ASN A 584 9.94 -7.34 -26.09
C ASN A 584 10.91 -6.52 -27.00
N ALA A 585 10.70 -6.48 -28.32
CA ALA A 585 11.52 -5.75 -29.29
C ALA A 585 10.89 -4.41 -29.70
#